data_6273faa21f3ae3c4b28a0a7af4b2a368
#
_entry.id   6273faa21f3ae3c4b28a0a7af4b2a368
#
_cell.length_a   1.000
_cell.length_b   1.000
_cell.length_c   1.000
_cell.angle_alpha   90.00
_cell.angle_beta   90.00
_cell.angle_gamma   90.00
#
_symmetry.space_group_name_H-M   'P 1'
#
loop_
_entity.id
_entity.type
_entity.pdbx_description
1 polymer ?
#
loop_
_entity_poly.entity_id
_entity_poly.type
_entity_poly.pdbx_seq_one_letter_code
_entity_poly.pdbx_strand_id
1 'polypeptide(L)'
;MKVEDKQRLERTEKMMVRWMCGVTLKNRITSEELRNRLSIEAVTEIVRRGRLRWFGHVERKADNDWVKKCTKVEVVGKVGRGRGRKTWLQCVNSDMKDLGLRVGEAQDRQLSRRKIFGETSEPCLH
;
A
#
# COMPACT_ATOMS: atom_id res chain seq x y z
N MET A 1 1.44 -2.76 -9.16
CA MET A 1 0.22 -2.13 -9.73
C MET A 1 0.64 -1.14 -10.81
N LYS A 2 0.00 -1.16 -11.95
CA LYS A 2 0.28 -0.21 -13.04
C LYS A 2 -0.21 1.19 -12.65
N VAL A 3 0.43 2.22 -13.20
CA VAL A 3 0.01 3.63 -12.98
C VAL A 3 -1.45 3.85 -13.41
N GLU A 4 -1.85 3.23 -14.52
CA GLU A 4 -3.23 3.29 -15.02
C GLU A 4 -4.25 2.73 -14.05
N ASP A 5 -3.93 1.59 -13.40
CA ASP A 5 -4.82 0.95 -12.43
C ASP A 5 -4.97 1.82 -11.17
N LYS A 6 -3.86 2.42 -10.72
CA LYS A 6 -3.88 3.39 -9.62
C LYS A 6 -4.79 4.58 -9.95
N GLN A 7 -4.64 5.16 -11.15
CA GLN A 7 -5.47 6.27 -11.59
C GLN A 7 -6.96 5.90 -11.70
N ARG A 8 -7.27 4.67 -12.15
CA ARG A 8 -8.65 4.18 -12.19
C ARG A 8 -9.25 4.07 -10.79
N LEU A 9 -8.51 3.51 -9.84
CA LEU A 9 -8.94 3.44 -8.43
C LEU A 9 -9.19 4.83 -7.84
N GLU A 10 -8.28 5.77 -8.05
CA GLU A 10 -8.42 7.14 -7.56
C GLU A 10 -9.64 7.85 -8.18
N ARG A 11 -9.89 7.66 -9.48
CA ARG A 11 -11.08 8.23 -10.15
C ARG A 11 -12.36 7.65 -9.58
N THR A 12 -12.41 6.34 -9.40
CA THR A 12 -13.58 5.66 -8.84
C THR A 12 -13.84 6.12 -7.41
N GLU A 13 -12.81 6.20 -6.58
CA GLU A 13 -12.91 6.73 -5.23
C GLU A 13 -13.49 8.16 -5.22
N LYS A 14 -12.94 9.04 -6.05
CA LYS A 14 -13.41 10.43 -6.18
C LYS A 14 -14.88 10.51 -6.57
N MET A 15 -15.31 9.66 -7.49
CA MET A 15 -16.72 9.59 -7.90
C MET A 15 -17.63 9.13 -6.76
N MET A 16 -17.23 8.07 -6.05
CA MET A 16 -18.01 7.51 -4.94
C MET A 16 -18.12 8.50 -3.79
N VAL A 17 -17.01 9.15 -3.41
CA VAL A 17 -16.97 10.13 -2.32
C VAL A 17 -17.87 11.34 -2.65
N ARG A 18 -17.83 11.83 -3.90
CA ARG A 18 -18.74 12.91 -4.33
C ARG A 18 -20.20 12.50 -4.29
N TRP A 19 -20.49 11.31 -4.75
CA TRP A 19 -21.84 10.79 -4.71
C TRP A 19 -22.36 10.65 -3.27
N MET A 20 -21.54 10.12 -2.36
CA MET A 20 -21.87 10.00 -0.93
C MET A 20 -22.14 11.35 -0.27
N CYS A 21 -21.42 12.39 -0.66
CA CYS A 21 -21.61 13.75 -0.14
C CYS A 21 -22.69 14.55 -0.87
N GLY A 22 -23.30 14.01 -1.92
CA GLY A 22 -24.26 14.74 -2.76
C GLY A 22 -23.67 15.93 -3.50
N VAL A 23 -22.36 15.90 -3.78
CA VAL A 23 -21.61 17.01 -4.37
C VAL A 23 -21.25 16.70 -5.83
N THR A 24 -21.42 17.69 -6.70
CA THR A 24 -21.05 17.60 -8.12
C THR A 24 -19.72 18.31 -8.38
N LEU A 25 -19.13 18.10 -9.57
CA LEU A 25 -17.93 18.81 -10.00
C LEU A 25 -18.10 20.34 -10.04
N LYS A 26 -19.32 20.81 -10.23
CA LYS A 26 -19.66 22.24 -10.23
C LYS A 26 -19.41 22.93 -8.89
N ASN A 27 -19.48 22.19 -7.80
CA ASN A 27 -19.29 22.71 -6.44
C ASN A 27 -17.84 23.04 -6.12
N ARG A 28 -16.87 22.66 -6.96
CA ARG A 28 -15.43 22.93 -6.83
C ARG A 28 -14.83 22.54 -5.46
N ILE A 29 -15.38 21.53 -4.80
CA ILE A 29 -14.86 21.01 -3.54
C ILE A 29 -13.80 19.96 -3.85
N THR A 30 -12.66 20.00 -3.15
CA THR A 30 -11.57 19.04 -3.34
C THR A 30 -11.93 17.66 -2.81
N SER A 31 -11.35 16.62 -3.40
CA SER A 31 -11.58 15.23 -2.93
C SER A 31 -11.02 15.01 -1.53
N GLU A 32 -9.94 15.70 -1.16
CA GLU A 32 -9.36 15.64 0.20
C GLU A 32 -10.33 16.20 1.25
N GLU A 33 -10.93 17.33 0.96
CA GLU A 33 -11.94 17.93 1.85
C GLU A 33 -13.14 17.00 2.06
N LEU A 34 -13.63 16.37 0.99
CA LEU A 34 -14.73 15.40 1.06
C LEU A 34 -14.33 14.14 1.86
N ARG A 35 -13.11 13.62 1.66
CA ARG A 35 -12.61 12.49 2.45
C ARG A 35 -12.51 12.84 3.93
N ASN A 36 -12.05 14.03 4.26
CA ASN A 36 -11.99 14.51 5.65
C ASN A 36 -13.37 14.61 6.29
N ARG A 37 -14.37 15.09 5.56
CA ARG A 37 -15.78 15.12 6.03
C ARG A 37 -16.33 13.74 6.34
N LEU A 38 -15.97 12.74 5.54
CA LEU A 38 -16.41 11.35 5.70
C LEU A 38 -15.50 10.51 6.59
N SER A 39 -14.38 11.08 7.05
CA SER A 39 -13.32 10.34 7.78
C SER A 39 -12.82 9.12 7.01
N ILE A 40 -12.67 9.23 5.71
CA ILE A 40 -12.22 8.16 4.81
C ILE A 40 -10.77 8.41 4.41
N GLU A 41 -9.96 7.36 4.45
CA GLU A 41 -8.59 7.40 3.95
C GLU A 41 -8.54 7.25 2.42
N ALA A 42 -7.48 7.81 1.80
CA ALA A 42 -7.26 7.64 0.37
C ALA A 42 -7.03 6.17 0.01
N VAL A 43 -7.62 5.72 -1.10
CA VAL A 43 -7.50 4.32 -1.57
C VAL A 43 -6.05 3.91 -1.80
N THR A 44 -5.19 4.83 -2.21
CA THR A 44 -3.75 4.58 -2.41
C THR A 44 -3.03 4.22 -1.13
N GLU A 45 -3.39 4.82 0.00
CA GLU A 45 -2.84 4.49 1.31
C GLU A 45 -3.31 3.12 1.78
N ILE A 46 -4.57 2.78 1.57
CA ILE A 46 -5.11 1.45 1.88
C ILE A 46 -4.38 0.36 1.09
N VAL A 47 -4.16 0.58 -0.21
CA VAL A 47 -3.41 -0.35 -1.07
C VAL A 47 -1.96 -0.48 -0.61
N ARG A 48 -1.30 0.63 -0.25
CA ARG A 48 0.08 0.63 0.26
C ARG A 48 0.20 -0.18 1.56
N ARG A 49 -0.68 0.06 2.51
CA ARG A 49 -0.73 -0.69 3.78
C ARG A 49 -1.00 -2.18 3.55
N GLY A 50 -1.91 -2.51 2.64
CA GLY A 50 -2.17 -3.90 2.25
C GLY A 50 -0.93 -4.61 1.71
N ARG A 51 -0.17 -3.94 0.85
CA ARG A 51 1.11 -4.43 0.30
C ARG A 51 2.14 -4.71 1.39
N LEU A 52 2.34 -3.75 2.29
CA LEU A 52 3.29 -3.86 3.39
C LEU A 52 2.90 -4.94 4.42
N ARG A 53 1.62 -5.07 4.71
CA ARG A 53 1.10 -6.16 5.56
C ARG A 53 1.39 -7.52 4.96
N TRP A 54 1.15 -7.68 3.67
CA TRP A 54 1.43 -8.92 2.95
C TRP A 54 2.94 -9.22 2.93
N PHE A 55 3.76 -8.23 2.67
CA PHE A 55 5.21 -8.38 2.72
C PHE A 55 5.69 -8.88 4.10
N GLY A 56 5.23 -8.25 5.17
CA GLY A 56 5.55 -8.69 6.53
C GLY A 56 5.06 -10.12 6.81
N HIS A 57 3.90 -10.50 6.29
CA HIS A 57 3.39 -11.87 6.40
C HIS A 57 4.32 -12.87 5.68
N VAL A 58 4.75 -12.55 4.48
CA VAL A 58 5.66 -13.40 3.69
C VAL A 58 7.03 -13.51 4.36
N GLU A 59 7.59 -12.42 4.86
CA GLU A 59 8.90 -12.42 5.52
C GLU A 59 8.93 -13.26 6.80
N ARG A 60 7.82 -13.33 7.54
CA ARG A 60 7.70 -14.16 8.76
C ARG A 60 7.43 -15.64 8.48
N LYS A 61 7.21 -16.04 7.23
CA LYS A 61 7.06 -17.44 6.86
C LYS A 61 8.41 -18.17 6.94
N ALA A 62 8.34 -19.49 7.11
CA ALA A 62 9.53 -20.33 7.07
C ALA A 62 10.24 -20.23 5.71
N ASP A 63 11.57 -20.37 5.70
CA ASP A 63 12.37 -20.25 4.47
C ASP A 63 12.07 -21.33 3.43
N ASN A 64 11.51 -22.45 3.87
CA ASN A 64 11.06 -23.54 3.00
C ASN A 64 9.67 -23.33 2.41
N ASP A 65 8.94 -22.30 2.86
CA ASP A 65 7.60 -21.98 2.33
C ASP A 65 7.67 -21.53 0.87
N TRP A 66 6.79 -22.09 0.05
CA TRP A 66 6.75 -21.80 -1.39
C TRP A 66 6.52 -20.34 -1.71
N VAL A 67 5.68 -19.67 -0.94
CA VAL A 67 5.39 -18.24 -1.14
C VAL A 67 6.66 -17.43 -0.95
N LYS A 68 7.44 -17.71 0.10
CA LYS A 68 8.71 -17.03 0.36
C LYS A 68 9.76 -17.36 -0.70
N LYS A 69 9.83 -18.60 -1.15
CA LYS A 69 10.71 -18.98 -2.26
C LYS A 69 10.36 -18.26 -3.55
N CYS A 70 9.07 -18.14 -3.88
CA CYS A 70 8.63 -17.44 -5.09
C CYS A 70 9.03 -15.96 -5.13
N THR A 71 9.19 -15.31 -3.99
CA THR A 71 9.66 -13.90 -3.96
C THR A 71 11.13 -13.75 -4.33
N LYS A 72 11.92 -14.82 -4.20
CA LYS A 72 13.37 -14.85 -4.47
C LYS A 72 13.73 -15.49 -5.80
N VAL A 73 12.76 -16.02 -6.52
CA VAL A 73 12.98 -16.68 -7.82
C VAL A 73 13.35 -15.65 -8.88
N GLU A 74 14.52 -15.83 -9.47
CA GLU A 74 14.91 -15.11 -10.67
C GLU A 74 14.38 -15.86 -11.90
N VAL A 75 13.55 -15.17 -12.69
CA VAL A 75 13.05 -15.72 -13.94
C VAL A 75 14.11 -15.56 -15.02
N VAL A 76 14.60 -16.69 -15.51
CA VAL A 76 15.56 -16.71 -16.63
C VAL A 76 14.80 -16.41 -17.92
N GLY A 77 15.20 -15.35 -18.63
CA GLY A 77 14.59 -14.97 -19.90
C GLY A 77 15.16 -13.66 -20.45
N LYS A 78 14.88 -13.40 -21.72
CA LYS A 78 15.25 -12.12 -22.32
C LYS A 78 14.29 -11.03 -21.88
N VAL A 79 14.83 -9.96 -21.29
CA VAL A 79 14.05 -8.75 -21.01
C VAL A 79 13.69 -8.08 -22.33
N GLY A 80 12.43 -7.76 -22.51
CA GLY A 80 11.96 -7.01 -23.69
C GLY A 80 12.64 -5.64 -23.81
N ARG A 81 12.59 -5.05 -25.01
CA ARG A 81 13.15 -3.74 -25.30
C ARG A 81 12.42 -2.66 -24.49
N GLY A 82 13.17 -1.76 -23.85
CA GLY A 82 12.65 -0.63 -23.08
C GLY A 82 12.77 -0.81 -21.57
N ARG A 83 12.24 0.15 -20.80
CA ARG A 83 12.23 0.12 -19.35
C ARG A 83 11.28 -0.99 -18.86
N GLY A 84 11.81 -1.94 -18.12
CA GLY A 84 11.03 -3.01 -17.49
C GLY A 84 9.93 -2.48 -16.56
N ARG A 85 8.87 -3.27 -16.39
CA ARG A 85 7.81 -2.95 -15.44
C ARG A 85 8.36 -2.99 -14.02
N LYS A 86 7.90 -2.08 -13.17
CA LYS A 86 8.22 -2.07 -11.75
C LYS A 86 7.68 -3.36 -11.11
N THR A 87 8.57 -4.12 -10.45
CA THR A 87 8.19 -5.35 -9.77
C THR A 87 7.48 -5.05 -8.45
N TRP A 88 6.76 -6.05 -7.91
CA TRP A 88 6.13 -5.93 -6.60
C TRP A 88 7.13 -5.61 -5.49
N LEU A 89 8.31 -6.27 -5.47
CA LEU A 89 9.36 -6.00 -4.49
C LEU A 89 9.92 -4.58 -4.60
N GLN A 90 10.04 -4.04 -5.81
CA GLN A 90 10.45 -2.65 -5.99
C GLN A 90 9.42 -1.67 -5.43
N CYS A 91 8.13 -1.97 -5.58
CA CYS A 91 7.07 -1.19 -4.97
C CYS A 91 7.11 -1.25 -3.44
N VAL A 92 7.29 -2.45 -2.88
CA VAL A 92 7.42 -2.65 -1.43
C VAL A 92 8.64 -1.92 -0.86
N ASN A 93 9.79 -2.03 -1.52
CA ASN A 93 11.01 -1.33 -1.10
C ASN A 93 10.85 0.19 -1.12
N SER A 94 10.17 0.73 -2.13
CA SER A 94 9.83 2.15 -2.19
C SER A 94 8.92 2.56 -1.03
N ASP A 95 7.87 1.79 -0.77
CA ASP A 95 6.92 2.06 0.33
C ASP A 95 7.60 1.97 1.70
N MET A 96 8.49 0.99 1.90
CA MET A 96 9.26 0.85 3.14
C MET A 96 10.21 2.02 3.35
N LYS A 97 10.86 2.48 2.27
CA LYS A 97 11.75 3.65 2.32
C LYS A 97 10.99 4.91 2.72
N ASP A 98 9.78 5.12 2.18
CA ASP A 98 8.94 6.27 2.49
C ASP A 98 8.49 6.29 3.95
N LEU A 99 8.30 5.11 4.56
CA LEU A 99 7.91 4.96 5.97
C LEU A 99 9.11 4.80 6.93
N GLY A 100 10.35 4.76 6.42
CA GLY A 100 11.52 4.47 7.23
C GLY A 100 11.51 3.07 7.85
N LEU A 101 10.85 2.11 7.22
CA LEU A 101 10.79 0.71 7.65
C LEU A 101 11.97 -0.06 7.08
N ARG A 102 12.67 -0.83 7.91
CA ARG A 102 13.75 -1.73 7.50
C ARG A 102 13.22 -3.15 7.30
N VAL A 103 13.85 -3.90 6.40
CA VAL A 103 13.47 -5.30 6.13
C VAL A 103 13.50 -6.17 7.41
N GLY A 104 14.50 -5.98 8.26
CA GLY A 104 14.59 -6.69 9.54
C GLY A 104 13.45 -6.40 10.52
N GLU A 105 12.88 -5.21 10.45
CA GLU A 105 11.75 -4.81 11.29
C GLU A 105 10.43 -5.47 10.87
N ALA A 106 10.36 -5.98 9.63
CA ALA A 106 9.22 -6.74 9.15
C ALA A 106 9.06 -8.10 9.89
N GLN A 107 10.11 -8.61 10.52
CA GLN A 107 10.06 -9.81 11.36
C GLN A 107 9.27 -9.56 12.65
N ASP A 108 9.34 -8.36 13.21
CA ASP A 108 8.53 -7.97 14.36
C ASP A 108 7.15 -7.49 13.87
N ARG A 109 6.14 -8.31 14.12
CA ARG A 109 4.75 -8.02 13.72
C ARG A 109 4.19 -6.76 14.37
N GLN A 110 4.52 -6.52 15.64
CA GLN A 110 4.01 -5.36 16.37
C GLN A 110 4.66 -4.07 15.89
N LEU A 111 5.98 -4.07 15.75
CA LEU A 111 6.72 -2.91 15.24
C LEU A 111 6.31 -2.56 13.81
N SER A 112 6.22 -3.56 12.95
CA SER A 112 5.78 -3.41 11.57
C SER A 112 4.37 -2.81 11.50
N ARG A 113 3.44 -3.32 12.32
CA ARG A 113 2.07 -2.81 12.38
C ARG A 113 2.01 -1.34 12.82
N ARG A 114 2.73 -0.98 13.88
CA ARG A 114 2.80 0.41 14.36
C ARG A 114 3.29 1.37 13.27
N LYS A 115 4.38 1.03 12.60
CA LYS A 115 4.93 1.85 11.51
C LYS A 115 4.00 1.97 10.30
N ILE A 116 3.32 0.89 9.93
CA ILE A 116 2.39 0.87 8.79
C ILE A 116 1.13 1.70 9.07
N PHE A 117 0.59 1.63 10.28
CA PHE A 117 -0.66 2.30 10.64
C PHE A 117 -0.47 3.65 11.33
N GLY A 118 0.78 4.03 11.68
CA GLY A 118 1.05 5.28 12.39
C GLY A 118 0.46 5.29 13.81
N GLU A 119 0.23 4.12 14.41
CA GLU A 119 -0.23 4.03 15.80
C GLU A 119 0.90 4.49 16.72
N THR A 120 0.82 5.72 17.18
CA THR A 120 1.55 6.17 18.36
C THR A 120 1.11 5.29 19.54
N SER A 121 2.10 4.79 20.25
CA SER A 121 1.90 3.95 21.43
C SER A 121 1.09 4.67 22.50
N GLU A 122 -0.24 4.55 22.45
CA GLU A 122 -1.02 4.60 23.65
C GLU A 122 -1.29 3.15 24.06
N PRO A 123 -0.80 2.70 25.24
CA PRO A 123 -1.22 1.43 25.79
C PRO A 123 -2.72 1.53 26.04
N CYS A 124 -3.49 0.69 25.33
CA CYS A 124 -4.85 0.43 25.77
C CYS A 124 -4.76 -0.11 27.20
N LEU A 125 -4.95 0.76 28.17
CA LEU A 125 -5.22 0.42 29.54
C LEU A 125 -6.62 -0.21 29.58
N HIS A 126 -6.64 -1.52 29.62
CA HIS A 126 -7.77 -2.31 30.10
C HIS A 126 -7.24 -3.34 31.07
#